data_cef04db85e19459e7aa847fb2d73b91c
#
_entry.id   cef04db85e19459e7aa847fb2d73b91c
#
_cell.length_a   1.000
_cell.length_b   1.000
_cell.length_c   1.000
_cell.angle_alpha   90.00
_cell.angle_beta   90.00
_cell.angle_gamma   90.00
#
_symmetry.space_group_name_H-M   'P 1'
#
loop_
_entity.id
_entity.type
_entity.pdbx_description
1 polymer ?
#
loop_
_entity_poly.entity_id
_entity_poly.type
_entity_poly.pdbx_seq_one_letter_code
_entity_poly.pdbx_strand_id
1 'polypeptide(L)'
;GEMWAPAHTEGKEWALQRFEIMFKRLIENKLNRGGALHGNWNTNEHQSAMLYALALDADTSYADGKGRAYYVNKLIYGPTTDTHGAYVDVLRANVSPATGLWPEAPAGYGQGSISQLIRFGFIYYKNGIDLLSKDPLLNKMSGSMPQMLFPNGYVTNYGDASYAGINTDQLELMMAYSKEKKDTLREKQFAALMKYAKKRELINEFYYSLFFYLPELPMVKSEPKLERTSYSSVYSLIFERNNAPDYRDALAFTLMGFGKDTGHRQPNGMNMELYGRGHVLAPDQGIGQDYWSRDTHEYKINVAGHNTVSPNGKGADNNMPQNLEILCAEPTVKDGGSCDGNQSESPVYRSSQSFLYQRAES
;
A
#
# COMPACT_ATOMS: atom_id res chain seq x y z
N GLY A 1 -25.13 -3.27 -29.26
CA GLY A 1 -25.74 -4.57 -29.51
C GLY A 1 -25.76 -5.01 -30.95
N GLU A 2 -25.87 -4.06 -31.90
CA GLU A 2 -26.04 -4.40 -33.35
C GLU A 2 -24.71 -4.69 -34.06
N MET A 3 -23.58 -4.37 -33.48
CA MET A 3 -22.28 -4.56 -34.14
C MET A 3 -21.83 -6.04 -34.20
N TRP A 4 -22.48 -6.94 -33.48
CA TRP A 4 -22.09 -8.34 -33.33
C TRP A 4 -23.06 -9.34 -33.96
N ALA A 5 -24.20 -8.88 -34.42
CA ALA A 5 -25.30 -9.76 -34.78
C ALA A 5 -25.31 -10.40 -36.20
N PRO A 6 -24.75 -9.83 -37.26
CA PRO A 6 -25.13 -10.31 -38.57
C PRO A 6 -24.24 -11.34 -39.25
N ALA A 7 -23.02 -11.62 -38.76
CA ALA A 7 -22.08 -12.38 -39.58
C ALA A 7 -21.82 -13.83 -39.13
N HIS A 8 -22.32 -14.24 -37.95
CA HIS A 8 -21.99 -15.55 -37.42
C HIS A 8 -23.27 -16.33 -37.07
N THR A 9 -23.52 -17.37 -37.81
CA THR A 9 -24.58 -18.35 -37.57
C THR A 9 -24.38 -19.17 -36.30
N GLU A 10 -23.19 -19.06 -35.69
CA GLU A 10 -22.74 -19.83 -34.52
C GLU A 10 -23.13 -19.20 -33.17
N GLY A 11 -23.62 -17.97 -33.20
CA GLY A 11 -24.29 -17.33 -32.06
C GLY A 11 -23.45 -17.16 -30.78
N LYS A 12 -24.17 -17.23 -29.65
CA LYS A 12 -23.61 -17.00 -28.29
C LYS A 12 -22.50 -17.98 -27.95
N GLU A 13 -22.62 -19.23 -28.31
CA GLU A 13 -21.65 -20.28 -27.96
C GLU A 13 -20.29 -20.04 -28.59
N TRP A 14 -20.27 -19.69 -29.87
CA TRP A 14 -19.05 -19.29 -30.55
C TRP A 14 -18.34 -18.08 -29.87
N ALA A 15 -19.11 -17.06 -29.48
CA ALA A 15 -18.57 -15.90 -28.78
C ALA A 15 -17.95 -16.28 -27.43
N LEU A 16 -18.64 -17.13 -26.66
CA LEU A 16 -18.12 -17.61 -25.37
C LEU A 16 -16.79 -18.37 -25.52
N GLN A 17 -16.71 -19.30 -26.48
CA GLN A 17 -15.47 -20.03 -26.76
C GLN A 17 -14.31 -19.10 -27.14
N ARG A 18 -14.58 -18.04 -27.90
CA ARG A 18 -13.56 -17.03 -28.25
C ARG A 18 -13.08 -16.27 -27.04
N PHE A 19 -13.98 -15.86 -26.12
CA PHE A 19 -13.62 -15.23 -24.88
C PHE A 19 -12.79 -16.16 -23.98
N GLU A 20 -13.16 -17.41 -23.86
CA GLU A 20 -12.40 -18.39 -23.08
C GLU A 20 -10.97 -18.59 -23.61
N ILE A 21 -10.81 -18.73 -24.92
CA ILE A 21 -9.49 -18.81 -25.56
C ILE A 21 -8.67 -17.54 -25.28
N MET A 22 -9.30 -16.38 -25.40
CA MET A 22 -8.65 -15.10 -25.12
C MET A 22 -8.24 -15.00 -23.65
N PHE A 23 -9.11 -15.35 -22.72
CA PHE A 23 -8.83 -15.33 -21.28
C PHE A 23 -7.67 -16.25 -20.92
N LYS A 24 -7.70 -17.50 -21.40
CA LYS A 24 -6.60 -18.46 -21.18
C LYS A 24 -5.27 -17.91 -21.72
N ARG A 25 -5.23 -17.33 -22.91
CA ARG A 25 -4.02 -16.71 -23.47
C ARG A 25 -3.52 -15.54 -22.65
N LEU A 26 -4.41 -14.69 -22.16
CA LEU A 26 -4.03 -13.54 -21.33
C LEU A 26 -3.50 -13.99 -19.97
N ILE A 27 -4.10 -15.02 -19.34
CA ILE A 27 -3.61 -15.61 -18.11
C ILE A 27 -2.24 -16.25 -18.33
N GLU A 28 -2.07 -17.07 -19.38
CA GLU A 28 -0.78 -17.70 -19.71
C GLU A 28 0.30 -16.65 -20.03
N ASN A 29 -0.07 -15.56 -20.71
CA ASN A 29 0.86 -14.46 -20.93
C ASN A 29 1.34 -13.81 -19.61
N LYS A 30 0.41 -13.57 -18.67
CA LYS A 30 0.76 -13.09 -17.33
C LYS A 30 1.67 -14.08 -16.60
N LEU A 31 1.37 -15.37 -16.62
CA LEU A 31 2.17 -16.41 -15.97
C LEU A 31 3.57 -16.56 -16.56
N ASN A 32 3.74 -16.23 -17.84
CA ASN A 32 5.03 -16.36 -18.53
C ASN A 32 5.83 -15.06 -18.63
N ARG A 33 5.19 -13.88 -18.49
CA ARG A 33 5.83 -12.58 -18.73
C ARG A 33 5.35 -11.50 -17.77
N GLY A 34 4.45 -11.80 -16.89
CA GLY A 34 3.71 -10.84 -16.08
C GLY A 34 4.37 -10.55 -14.76
N GLY A 35 5.28 -9.61 -14.74
CA GLY A 35 5.72 -8.92 -13.56
C GLY A 35 6.73 -9.69 -12.68
N ALA A 36 7.73 -8.98 -12.26
CA ALA A 36 8.68 -9.46 -11.27
C ALA A 36 8.01 -9.66 -9.90
N LEU A 37 8.65 -10.44 -9.05
CA LEU A 37 8.20 -10.69 -7.68
C LEU A 37 8.07 -9.40 -6.84
N HIS A 38 8.92 -8.41 -7.12
CA HIS A 38 8.97 -7.14 -6.39
C HIS A 38 8.31 -6.00 -7.19
N GLY A 39 7.70 -5.06 -6.45
CA GLY A 39 7.11 -3.85 -7.00
C GLY A 39 5.64 -3.99 -7.43
N ASN A 40 5.05 -2.85 -7.77
CA ASN A 40 3.61 -2.70 -8.01
C ASN A 40 3.11 -3.26 -9.36
N TRP A 41 4.00 -3.51 -10.33
CA TRP A 41 3.59 -4.02 -11.63
C TRP A 41 2.88 -5.36 -11.54
N ASN A 42 3.37 -6.26 -10.67
CA ASN A 42 2.73 -7.56 -10.47
C ASN A 42 1.29 -7.41 -9.96
N THR A 43 1.02 -6.45 -9.08
CA THR A 43 -0.34 -6.24 -8.57
C THR A 43 -1.30 -5.80 -9.69
N ASN A 44 -0.86 -4.91 -10.58
CA ASN A 44 -1.67 -4.47 -11.71
C ASN A 44 -2.00 -5.59 -12.69
N GLU A 45 -1.03 -6.41 -13.04
CA GLU A 45 -1.19 -7.52 -13.97
C GLU A 45 -2.01 -8.68 -13.36
N HIS A 46 -1.87 -8.90 -12.05
CA HIS A 46 -2.62 -9.93 -11.33
C HIS A 46 -4.13 -9.70 -11.38
N GLN A 47 -4.58 -8.44 -11.31
CA GLN A 47 -6.01 -8.10 -11.34
C GLN A 47 -6.72 -8.68 -12.57
N SER A 48 -6.18 -8.42 -13.74
CA SER A 48 -6.79 -8.89 -14.99
C SER A 48 -6.77 -10.41 -15.10
N ALA A 49 -5.62 -11.03 -14.81
CA ALA A 49 -5.49 -12.49 -14.87
C ALA A 49 -6.41 -13.19 -13.87
N MET A 50 -6.58 -12.64 -12.66
CA MET A 50 -7.51 -13.15 -11.65
C MET A 50 -8.96 -13.14 -12.17
N LEU A 51 -9.42 -12.01 -12.71
CA LEU A 51 -10.78 -11.88 -13.23
C LEU A 51 -11.04 -12.85 -14.38
N TYR A 52 -10.08 -13.00 -15.31
CA TYR A 52 -10.18 -13.97 -16.40
C TYR A 52 -10.23 -15.40 -15.87
N ALA A 53 -9.38 -15.77 -14.92
CA ALA A 53 -9.37 -17.09 -14.33
C ALA A 53 -10.69 -17.42 -13.61
N LEU A 54 -11.24 -16.47 -12.86
CA LEU A 54 -12.52 -16.63 -12.17
C LEU A 54 -13.72 -16.75 -13.14
N ALA A 55 -13.60 -16.21 -14.36
CA ALA A 55 -14.64 -16.29 -15.38
C ALA A 55 -14.62 -17.61 -16.17
N LEU A 56 -13.56 -18.43 -16.06
CA LEU A 56 -13.49 -19.74 -16.72
C LEU A 56 -14.42 -20.76 -16.04
N ASP A 57 -14.82 -21.78 -16.79
CA ASP A 57 -15.52 -22.93 -16.28
C ASP A 57 -14.60 -23.85 -15.45
N ALA A 58 -15.19 -24.92 -14.91
CA ALA A 58 -14.46 -25.94 -14.15
C ALA A 58 -13.36 -26.61 -15.03
N ASP A 59 -12.29 -27.07 -14.39
CA ASP A 59 -11.17 -27.70 -15.09
C ASP A 59 -11.60 -28.87 -15.98
N THR A 60 -12.63 -29.61 -15.57
CA THR A 60 -13.22 -30.74 -16.32
C THR A 60 -13.93 -30.33 -17.60
N SER A 61 -14.25 -29.06 -17.78
CA SER A 61 -14.86 -28.54 -19.01
C SER A 61 -13.86 -28.39 -20.16
N TYR A 62 -12.57 -28.53 -19.88
CA TYR A 62 -11.49 -28.32 -20.85
C TYR A 62 -10.70 -29.60 -21.08
N ALA A 63 -10.40 -29.90 -22.37
CA ALA A 63 -9.64 -31.08 -22.75
C ALA A 63 -8.21 -31.11 -22.16
N ASP A 64 -7.62 -29.92 -21.90
CA ASP A 64 -6.30 -29.77 -21.29
C ASP A 64 -6.35 -29.76 -19.74
N GLY A 65 -7.54 -29.89 -19.13
CA GLY A 65 -7.73 -29.83 -17.70
C GLY A 65 -7.41 -28.47 -17.06
N LYS A 66 -7.30 -27.41 -17.86
CA LYS A 66 -6.89 -26.08 -17.40
C LYS A 66 -8.06 -25.11 -17.38
N GLY A 67 -8.86 -25.15 -16.36
CA GLY A 67 -9.98 -24.25 -16.11
C GLY A 67 -9.74 -23.32 -14.94
N ARG A 68 -10.84 -22.94 -14.28
CA ARG A 68 -10.86 -21.98 -13.17
C ARG A 68 -9.92 -22.39 -12.03
N ALA A 69 -10.06 -23.60 -11.50
CA ALA A 69 -9.31 -24.03 -10.33
C ALA A 69 -7.81 -24.12 -10.64
N TYR A 70 -7.43 -24.63 -11.79
CA TYR A 70 -6.04 -24.70 -12.25
C TYR A 70 -5.37 -23.32 -12.27
N TYR A 71 -6.00 -22.35 -12.97
CA TYR A 71 -5.39 -21.02 -13.10
C TYR A 71 -5.43 -20.21 -11.82
N VAL A 72 -6.52 -20.26 -11.05
CA VAL A 72 -6.63 -19.61 -9.76
C VAL A 72 -5.57 -20.12 -8.81
N ASN A 73 -5.37 -21.45 -8.74
CA ASN A 73 -4.33 -22.02 -7.90
C ASN A 73 -2.93 -21.56 -8.31
N LYS A 74 -2.64 -21.51 -9.61
CA LYS A 74 -1.36 -20.99 -10.11
C LYS A 74 -1.15 -19.51 -9.78
N LEU A 75 -2.16 -18.69 -9.95
CA LEU A 75 -2.07 -17.26 -9.65
C LEU A 75 -1.87 -16.97 -8.16
N ILE A 76 -2.46 -17.79 -7.28
CA ILE A 76 -2.36 -17.60 -5.83
C ILE A 76 -1.07 -18.22 -5.28
N TYR A 77 -0.77 -19.46 -5.63
CA TYR A 77 0.24 -20.28 -4.95
C TYR A 77 1.46 -20.62 -5.82
N GLY A 78 1.44 -20.29 -7.10
CA GLY A 78 2.59 -20.47 -7.98
C GLY A 78 2.74 -21.80 -8.69
N PRO A 79 3.94 -22.16 -9.16
CA PRO A 79 5.23 -21.63 -8.66
C PRO A 79 5.54 -20.21 -9.11
N THR A 80 6.23 -19.45 -8.26
CA THR A 80 6.87 -18.19 -8.61
C THR A 80 8.08 -18.47 -9.52
N THR A 81 8.24 -17.66 -10.53
CA THR A 81 9.34 -17.71 -11.50
C THR A 81 9.99 -16.32 -11.64
N ASP A 82 11.05 -16.22 -12.41
CA ASP A 82 11.70 -14.91 -12.69
C ASP A 82 10.76 -13.91 -13.39
N THR A 83 9.72 -14.41 -14.05
CA THR A 83 8.78 -13.60 -14.84
C THR A 83 7.36 -13.55 -14.26
N HIS A 84 7.11 -14.23 -13.14
CA HIS A 84 5.81 -14.29 -12.49
C HIS A 84 5.94 -14.48 -10.98
N GLY A 85 5.39 -13.55 -10.20
CA GLY A 85 5.20 -13.73 -8.76
C GLY A 85 3.80 -14.23 -8.46
N ALA A 86 3.68 -15.37 -7.75
CA ALA A 86 2.42 -15.80 -7.19
C ALA A 86 1.96 -14.84 -6.09
N TYR A 87 0.66 -14.68 -5.93
CA TYR A 87 0.07 -13.71 -5.00
C TYR A 87 0.61 -13.80 -3.56
N VAL A 88 0.71 -15.02 -3.01
CA VAL A 88 1.23 -15.23 -1.66
C VAL A 88 2.72 -14.94 -1.55
N ASP A 89 3.48 -15.16 -2.59
CA ASP A 89 4.93 -14.87 -2.61
C ASP A 89 5.18 -13.37 -2.79
N VAL A 90 4.36 -12.69 -3.58
CA VAL A 90 4.37 -11.21 -3.68
C VAL A 90 4.10 -10.57 -2.31
N LEU A 91 3.14 -11.09 -1.55
CA LEU A 91 2.91 -10.63 -0.17
C LEU A 91 4.17 -10.81 0.70
N ARG A 92 4.75 -12.00 0.69
CA ARG A 92 5.94 -12.32 1.52
C ARG A 92 7.19 -11.54 1.11
N ALA A 93 7.35 -11.28 -0.18
CA ALA A 93 8.52 -10.58 -0.70
C ALA A 93 8.49 -9.07 -0.46
N ASN A 94 7.29 -8.49 -0.38
CA ASN A 94 7.15 -7.04 -0.33
C ASN A 94 6.58 -6.53 1.01
N VAL A 95 5.61 -7.21 1.59
CA VAL A 95 4.92 -6.71 2.78
C VAL A 95 5.77 -6.88 4.03
N SER A 96 6.00 -5.81 4.74
CA SER A 96 6.69 -5.87 6.04
C SER A 96 5.93 -6.72 7.04
N PRO A 97 6.50 -7.80 7.57
CA PRO A 97 5.86 -8.60 8.61
C PRO A 97 5.69 -7.85 9.93
N ALA A 98 6.53 -6.85 10.19
CA ALA A 98 6.45 -6.02 11.38
C ALA A 98 5.28 -5.02 11.28
N THR A 99 5.12 -4.32 10.17
CA THR A 99 4.19 -3.19 10.03
C THR A 99 2.99 -3.46 9.11
N GLY A 100 3.09 -4.40 8.18
CA GLY A 100 2.08 -4.61 7.14
C GLY A 100 2.17 -3.63 5.97
N LEU A 101 3.20 -2.78 5.92
CA LEU A 101 3.36 -1.76 4.89
C LEU A 101 4.03 -2.32 3.63
N TRP A 102 3.70 -1.72 2.50
CA TRP A 102 4.28 -2.01 1.19
C TRP A 102 5.50 -1.11 0.92
N PRO A 103 6.61 -1.62 0.30
CA PRO A 103 7.89 -0.91 0.24
C PRO A 103 8.03 0.10 -0.90
N GLU A 104 7.00 0.83 -1.24
CA GLU A 104 7.03 1.90 -2.24
C GLU A 104 6.42 3.16 -1.66
N ALA A 105 6.68 4.31 -2.28
CA ALA A 105 6.22 5.64 -1.86
C ALA A 105 4.85 5.62 -1.13
N PRO A 106 4.77 5.97 0.17
CA PRO A 106 3.61 5.67 1.01
C PRO A 106 2.29 6.22 0.49
N ALA A 107 2.26 7.49 0.09
CA ALA A 107 1.04 8.19 -0.30
C ALA A 107 0.52 7.81 -1.70
N GLY A 108 1.35 7.21 -2.53
CA GLY A 108 1.00 6.79 -3.89
C GLY A 108 1.02 5.28 -4.06
N TYR A 109 2.15 4.77 -4.48
CA TYR A 109 2.36 3.36 -4.82
C TYR A 109 2.13 2.42 -3.63
N GLY A 110 2.56 2.83 -2.44
CA GLY A 110 2.39 2.03 -1.22
C GLY A 110 0.93 1.75 -0.91
N GLN A 111 0.12 2.80 -0.75
CA GLN A 111 -1.30 2.61 -0.46
C GLN A 111 -2.09 2.04 -1.66
N GLY A 112 -1.68 2.33 -2.90
CA GLY A 112 -2.28 1.77 -4.10
C GLY A 112 -2.13 0.25 -4.14
N SER A 113 -0.92 -0.27 -3.91
CA SER A 113 -0.65 -1.71 -3.85
C SER A 113 -1.39 -2.40 -2.71
N ILE A 114 -1.42 -1.77 -1.52
CA ILE A 114 -2.19 -2.28 -0.37
C ILE A 114 -3.67 -2.40 -0.71
N SER A 115 -4.27 -1.36 -1.27
CA SER A 115 -5.69 -1.38 -1.68
C SER A 115 -5.98 -2.46 -2.71
N GLN A 116 -5.12 -2.62 -3.71
CA GLN A 116 -5.28 -3.65 -4.74
C GLN A 116 -5.20 -5.06 -4.16
N LEU A 117 -4.21 -5.35 -3.34
CA LEU A 117 -4.03 -6.68 -2.76
C LEU A 117 -5.18 -7.06 -1.81
N ILE A 118 -5.67 -6.12 -1.01
CA ILE A 118 -6.86 -6.34 -0.18
C ILE A 118 -8.09 -6.62 -1.05
N ARG A 119 -8.27 -5.87 -2.12
CA ARG A 119 -9.35 -6.08 -3.08
C ARG A 119 -9.29 -7.46 -3.71
N PHE A 120 -8.10 -7.93 -4.12
CA PHE A 120 -7.95 -9.28 -4.66
C PHE A 120 -8.30 -10.33 -3.61
N GLY A 121 -7.83 -10.19 -2.38
CA GLY A 121 -8.20 -11.06 -1.27
C GLY A 121 -9.71 -11.10 -1.05
N PHE A 122 -10.41 -9.97 -1.17
CA PHE A 122 -11.86 -9.90 -1.06
C PHE A 122 -12.58 -10.55 -2.24
N ILE A 123 -12.11 -10.36 -3.47
CA ILE A 123 -12.68 -11.02 -4.66
C ILE A 123 -12.50 -12.54 -4.55
N TYR A 124 -11.33 -13.02 -4.15
CA TYR A 124 -11.11 -14.44 -3.89
C TYR A 124 -12.05 -14.97 -2.80
N TYR A 125 -12.23 -14.22 -1.71
CA TYR A 125 -13.18 -14.58 -0.65
C TYR A 125 -14.60 -14.75 -1.18
N LYS A 126 -15.10 -13.84 -1.99
CA LYS A 126 -16.43 -13.93 -2.63
C LYS A 126 -16.54 -15.13 -3.58
N ASN A 127 -15.43 -15.70 -3.99
CA ASN A 127 -15.34 -16.91 -4.82
C ASN A 127 -14.94 -18.17 -4.01
N GLY A 128 -15.08 -18.14 -2.68
CA GLY A 128 -14.87 -19.29 -1.79
C GLY A 128 -13.43 -19.51 -1.32
N ILE A 129 -12.50 -18.58 -1.64
CA ILE A 129 -11.07 -18.69 -1.28
C ILE A 129 -10.72 -17.61 -0.28
N ASP A 130 -10.84 -17.91 1.01
CA ASP A 130 -10.65 -16.94 2.09
C ASP A 130 -9.17 -16.75 2.45
N LEU A 131 -8.48 -15.90 1.68
CA LEU A 131 -7.10 -15.50 1.98
C LEU A 131 -7.03 -14.43 3.08
N LEU A 132 -8.08 -13.61 3.25
CA LEU A 132 -8.10 -12.54 4.25
C LEU A 132 -8.04 -13.05 5.68
N SER A 133 -8.58 -14.26 5.96
CA SER A 133 -8.46 -14.89 7.27
C SER A 133 -7.23 -15.77 7.42
N LYS A 134 -6.75 -16.36 6.32
CA LYS A 134 -5.70 -17.39 6.34
C LYS A 134 -4.29 -16.82 6.24
N ASP A 135 -4.12 -15.70 5.54
CA ASP A 135 -2.81 -15.08 5.38
C ASP A 135 -2.60 -13.95 6.42
N PRO A 136 -1.63 -14.10 7.35
CA PRO A 136 -1.40 -13.12 8.40
C PRO A 136 -0.86 -11.79 7.88
N LEU A 137 -0.13 -11.78 6.76
CA LEU A 137 0.40 -10.55 6.16
C LEU A 137 -0.72 -9.73 5.55
N LEU A 138 -1.63 -10.37 4.79
CA LEU A 138 -2.78 -9.71 4.21
C LEU A 138 -3.71 -9.14 5.29
N ASN A 139 -3.88 -9.88 6.36
CA ASN A 139 -4.63 -9.43 7.54
C ASN A 139 -3.99 -8.17 8.16
N LYS A 140 -2.69 -8.20 8.38
CA LYS A 140 -1.95 -7.09 8.98
C LYS A 140 -1.91 -5.87 8.06
N MET A 141 -1.70 -6.08 6.76
CA MET A 141 -1.69 -5.03 5.73
C MET A 141 -2.97 -4.21 5.73
N SER A 142 -4.11 -4.85 5.94
CA SER A 142 -5.42 -4.18 5.92
C SER A 142 -5.57 -3.04 6.94
N GLY A 143 -4.81 -3.07 8.02
CA GLY A 143 -4.81 -2.04 9.07
C GLY A 143 -3.52 -1.22 9.15
N SER A 144 -2.63 -1.28 8.16
CA SER A 144 -1.29 -0.69 8.27
C SER A 144 -1.22 0.80 7.99
N MET A 145 -2.00 1.31 7.05
CA MET A 145 -1.90 2.70 6.57
C MET A 145 -2.07 3.80 7.64
N PRO A 146 -2.87 3.63 8.71
CA PRO A 146 -2.95 4.63 9.77
C PRO A 146 -1.61 4.97 10.43
N GLN A 147 -0.64 4.08 10.38
CA GLN A 147 0.71 4.34 10.89
C GLN A 147 1.41 5.49 10.14
N MET A 148 0.99 5.77 8.90
CA MET A 148 1.56 6.78 8.02
C MET A 148 0.71 8.07 7.94
N LEU A 149 -0.29 8.23 8.82
CA LEU A 149 -1.21 9.37 8.76
C LEU A 149 -0.77 10.51 9.67
N PHE A 150 -0.77 11.71 9.12
CA PHE A 150 -0.82 12.94 9.89
C PHE A 150 -2.19 13.12 10.58
N PRO A 151 -2.26 13.90 11.66
CA PRO A 151 -3.50 14.12 12.39
C PRO A 151 -4.65 14.70 11.57
N ASN A 152 -4.38 15.35 10.44
CA ASN A 152 -5.41 15.83 9.51
C ASN A 152 -5.88 14.76 8.49
N GLY A 153 -5.36 13.53 8.55
CA GLY A 153 -5.75 12.42 7.68
C GLY A 153 -4.99 12.33 6.36
N TYR A 154 -3.95 13.14 6.15
CA TYR A 154 -3.05 12.98 5.01
C TYR A 154 -1.98 11.93 5.31
N VAL A 155 -1.60 11.17 4.26
CA VAL A 155 -0.48 10.24 4.32
C VAL A 155 0.81 11.01 4.10
N THR A 156 1.89 10.62 4.77
CA THR A 156 3.23 11.17 4.53
C THR A 156 3.64 11.04 3.07
N ASN A 157 4.23 12.09 2.47
CA ASN A 157 4.36 12.23 1.02
C ASN A 157 5.79 12.00 0.50
N TYR A 158 6.43 10.95 0.95
CA TYR A 158 7.79 10.63 0.48
C TYR A 158 7.80 9.86 -0.85
N GLY A 159 8.85 10.14 -1.65
CA GLY A 159 9.09 9.48 -2.93
C GLY A 159 8.15 9.93 -4.03
N ASP A 160 7.95 9.07 -5.04
CA ASP A 160 7.11 9.36 -6.20
C ASP A 160 5.63 9.32 -5.84
N ALA A 161 5.17 10.29 -5.10
CA ALA A 161 3.81 10.40 -4.63
C ALA A 161 3.31 11.85 -4.69
N SER A 162 2.03 12.03 -4.47
CA SER A 162 1.41 13.34 -4.29
C SER A 162 0.58 13.32 -3.02
N TYR A 163 0.38 14.47 -2.41
CA TYR A 163 -0.42 14.57 -1.18
C TYR A 163 -1.78 13.92 -1.36
N ALA A 164 -2.05 12.92 -0.56
CA ALA A 164 -3.29 12.18 -0.57
C ALA A 164 -3.71 11.77 0.84
N GLY A 165 -5.01 11.71 1.08
CA GLY A 165 -5.55 10.99 2.23
C GLY A 165 -5.44 9.48 2.04
N ILE A 166 -5.77 8.73 3.07
CA ILE A 166 -5.82 7.26 2.99
C ILE A 166 -6.88 6.81 1.96
N ASN A 167 -6.55 5.80 1.18
CA ASN A 167 -7.53 5.11 0.35
C ASN A 167 -8.58 4.43 1.22
N THR A 168 -9.84 4.81 1.06
CA THR A 168 -10.95 4.30 1.89
C THR A 168 -11.58 3.04 1.35
N ASP A 169 -11.38 2.70 0.07
CA ASP A 169 -11.90 1.47 -0.55
C ASP A 169 -11.46 0.20 0.20
N GLN A 170 -10.21 0.11 0.60
CA GLN A 170 -9.71 -1.00 1.41
C GLN A 170 -10.41 -1.10 2.78
N LEU A 171 -10.71 0.03 3.42
CA LEU A 171 -11.40 0.06 4.71
C LEU A 171 -12.85 -0.40 4.56
N GLU A 172 -13.52 0.04 3.50
CA GLU A 172 -14.89 -0.37 3.17
C GLU A 172 -14.99 -1.86 2.90
N LEU A 173 -14.09 -2.41 2.07
CA LEU A 173 -14.02 -3.84 1.79
C LEU A 173 -13.78 -4.66 3.07
N MET A 174 -12.90 -4.19 3.94
CA MET A 174 -12.61 -4.87 5.20
C MET A 174 -13.75 -4.76 6.22
N MET A 175 -14.51 -3.67 6.23
CA MET A 175 -15.75 -3.59 7.00
C MET A 175 -16.80 -4.58 6.48
N ALA A 176 -17.00 -4.64 5.15
CA ALA A 176 -17.93 -5.59 4.54
C ALA A 176 -17.53 -7.05 4.86
N TYR A 177 -16.25 -7.38 4.73
CA TYR A 177 -15.72 -8.69 5.11
C TYR A 177 -15.95 -9.01 6.59
N SER A 178 -15.62 -8.07 7.48
CA SER A 178 -15.78 -8.26 8.94
C SER A 178 -17.25 -8.44 9.32
N LYS A 179 -18.17 -7.70 8.70
CA LYS A 179 -19.62 -7.87 8.88
C LYS A 179 -20.10 -9.25 8.46
N GLU A 180 -19.69 -9.75 7.30
CA GLU A 180 -20.02 -11.11 6.83
C GLU A 180 -19.45 -12.21 7.77
N LYS A 181 -18.26 -11.99 8.32
CA LYS A 181 -17.63 -12.87 9.31
C LYS A 181 -18.20 -12.73 10.73
N LYS A 182 -19.10 -11.77 10.97
CA LYS A 182 -19.65 -11.42 12.29
C LYS A 182 -18.57 -10.97 13.28
N ASP A 183 -17.46 -10.43 12.78
CA ASP A 183 -16.39 -9.84 13.58
C ASP A 183 -16.70 -8.36 13.83
N THR A 184 -17.55 -8.11 14.79
CA THR A 184 -18.01 -6.75 15.13
C THR A 184 -16.90 -5.87 15.71
N LEU A 185 -15.87 -6.43 16.31
CA LEU A 185 -14.74 -5.68 16.83
C LEU A 185 -13.93 -5.09 15.66
N ARG A 186 -13.59 -5.94 14.71
CA ARG A 186 -12.81 -5.56 13.53
C ARG A 186 -13.60 -4.60 12.63
N GLU A 187 -14.89 -4.83 12.44
CA GLU A 187 -15.78 -3.92 11.72
C GLU A 187 -15.74 -2.51 12.32
N LYS A 188 -15.83 -2.38 13.65
CA LYS A 188 -15.72 -1.10 14.35
C LYS A 188 -14.35 -0.46 14.26
N GLN A 189 -13.28 -1.25 14.23
CA GLN A 189 -11.93 -0.73 14.04
C GLN A 189 -11.78 -0.07 12.66
N PHE A 190 -12.23 -0.73 11.60
CA PHE A 190 -12.18 -0.15 10.25
C PHE A 190 -13.12 1.06 10.10
N ALA A 191 -14.30 1.05 10.73
CA ALA A 191 -15.18 2.19 10.76
C ALA A 191 -14.55 3.39 11.49
N ALA A 192 -13.80 3.15 12.57
CA ALA A 192 -13.06 4.19 13.27
C ALA A 192 -11.95 4.79 12.40
N LEU A 193 -11.22 3.95 11.67
CA LEU A 193 -10.20 4.39 10.70
C LEU A 193 -10.81 5.22 9.56
N MET A 194 -11.96 4.80 9.04
CA MET A 194 -12.72 5.54 8.03
C MET A 194 -13.10 6.92 8.52
N LYS A 195 -13.63 7.00 9.75
CA LYS A 195 -13.97 8.28 10.40
C LYS A 195 -12.74 9.15 10.59
N TYR A 196 -11.64 8.59 11.05
CA TYR A 196 -10.38 9.30 11.23
C TYR A 196 -9.84 9.86 9.92
N ALA A 197 -9.90 9.11 8.85
CA ALA A 197 -9.53 9.56 7.51
C ALA A 197 -10.41 10.68 6.96
N LYS A 198 -11.43 11.11 7.71
CA LYS A 198 -12.39 12.18 7.38
C LYS A 198 -13.15 12.02 6.06
N LYS A 199 -13.03 10.89 5.44
CA LYS A 199 -13.79 10.54 4.24
C LYS A 199 -15.08 9.87 4.69
N ARG A 200 -16.07 10.68 5.02
CA ARG A 200 -17.42 10.20 5.37
C ARG A 200 -18.28 9.90 4.17
N GLU A 201 -17.87 10.36 3.01
CA GLU A 201 -18.56 10.10 1.78
C GLU A 201 -18.20 8.69 1.34
N LEU A 202 -19.10 7.78 1.64
CA LEU A 202 -19.03 6.37 1.33
C LEU A 202 -19.11 6.06 -0.17
N ILE A 203 -19.38 7.07 -0.97
CA ILE A 203 -19.34 6.98 -2.42
C ILE A 203 -17.89 7.23 -2.80
N ASN A 204 -17.11 6.18 -2.75
CA ASN A 204 -15.86 6.15 -3.45
C ASN A 204 -16.21 6.22 -4.94
N GLU A 205 -15.52 7.05 -5.71
CA GLU A 205 -15.65 7.13 -7.18
C GLU A 205 -15.32 5.80 -7.87
N PHE A 206 -14.95 4.80 -7.09
CA PHE A 206 -14.52 3.51 -7.55
C PHE A 206 -15.73 2.58 -7.71
N TYR A 207 -15.92 2.02 -8.91
CA TYR A 207 -17.08 1.18 -9.26
C TYR A 207 -17.27 -0.06 -8.36
N TYR A 208 -16.22 -0.54 -7.67
CA TYR A 208 -16.36 -1.64 -6.70
C TYR A 208 -17.17 -1.24 -5.47
N SER A 209 -17.19 0.03 -5.08
CA SER A 209 -18.01 0.49 -3.96
C SER A 209 -19.49 0.29 -4.23
N LEU A 210 -19.94 0.28 -5.48
CA LEU A 210 -21.33 -0.04 -5.83
C LEU A 210 -21.74 -1.45 -5.41
N PHE A 211 -20.81 -2.40 -5.41
CA PHE A 211 -21.08 -3.79 -5.04
C PHE A 211 -20.95 -4.06 -3.55
N PHE A 212 -20.16 -3.28 -2.85
CA PHE A 212 -19.78 -3.52 -1.46
C PHE A 212 -20.15 -2.38 -0.54
N TYR A 213 -20.91 -1.41 -1.03
CA TYR A 213 -21.36 -0.26 -0.28
C TYR A 213 -22.10 -0.67 0.99
N LEU A 214 -21.66 -0.11 2.11
CA LEU A 214 -22.31 -0.28 3.40
C LEU A 214 -23.12 1.00 3.70
N PRO A 215 -24.46 0.96 3.60
CA PRO A 215 -25.30 2.16 3.76
C PRO A 215 -25.25 2.73 5.18
N GLU A 216 -24.91 1.89 6.15
CA GLU A 216 -24.79 2.30 7.56
C GLU A 216 -23.41 1.87 8.09
N LEU A 217 -22.61 2.85 8.49
CA LEU A 217 -21.40 2.58 9.24
C LEU A 217 -21.75 2.23 10.68
N PRO A 218 -21.08 1.25 11.29
CA PRO A 218 -21.25 0.98 12.71
C PRO A 218 -20.92 2.24 13.52
N MET A 219 -21.77 2.51 14.52
CA MET A 219 -21.55 3.64 15.43
C MET A 219 -20.25 3.45 16.21
N VAL A 220 -19.31 4.37 16.01
CA VAL A 220 -18.02 4.37 16.69
C VAL A 220 -17.96 5.61 17.59
N LYS A 221 -17.83 5.38 18.89
CA LYS A 221 -17.80 6.45 19.91
C LYS A 221 -16.45 7.16 19.97
N SER A 222 -15.37 6.47 19.65
CA SER A 222 -14.01 7.00 19.72
C SER A 222 -13.30 6.92 18.36
N GLU A 223 -12.41 7.84 18.11
CA GLU A 223 -11.44 7.72 17.03
C GLU A 223 -10.44 6.61 17.32
N PRO A 224 -9.81 6.01 16.28
CA PRO A 224 -8.77 5.01 16.52
C PRO A 224 -7.61 5.67 17.24
N LYS A 225 -7.13 5.02 18.28
CA LYS A 225 -5.91 5.45 18.95
C LYS A 225 -4.73 5.10 18.07
N LEU A 226 -4.09 6.09 17.48
CA LEU A 226 -2.83 5.90 16.76
C LEU A 226 -1.68 5.76 17.76
N GLU A 227 -0.69 4.98 17.40
CA GLU A 227 0.54 4.88 18.19
C GLU A 227 1.25 6.23 18.17
N ARG A 228 1.82 6.65 19.32
CA ARG A 228 2.61 7.87 19.43
C ARG A 228 3.82 7.80 18.52
N THR A 229 4.51 6.69 18.54
CA THR A 229 5.68 6.40 17.73
C THR A 229 5.40 5.22 16.82
N SER A 230 5.60 5.38 15.52
CA SER A 230 5.54 4.31 14.54
C SER A 230 6.87 4.23 13.79
N TYR A 231 7.41 3.03 13.63
CA TYR A 231 8.60 2.80 12.83
C TYR A 231 8.36 1.77 11.76
N SER A 232 8.81 2.06 10.56
CA SER A 232 8.83 1.12 9.45
C SER A 232 10.26 0.88 8.99
N SER A 233 10.77 -0.32 9.23
CA SER A 233 12.10 -0.74 8.75
C SER A 233 12.16 -0.78 7.22
N VAL A 234 11.05 -1.03 6.54
CA VAL A 234 10.97 -1.06 5.07
C VAL A 234 11.32 0.28 4.46
N TYR A 235 10.79 1.36 5.03
CA TYR A 235 11.08 2.73 4.57
C TYR A 235 12.26 3.36 5.31
N SER A 236 12.77 2.75 6.38
CA SER A 236 13.55 3.46 7.38
C SER A 236 12.86 4.77 7.78
N LEU A 237 11.58 4.67 8.14
CA LEU A 237 10.73 5.82 8.45
C LEU A 237 10.28 5.75 9.90
N ILE A 238 10.53 6.82 10.62
CA ILE A 238 9.93 7.07 11.93
C ILE A 238 8.80 8.09 11.79
N PHE A 239 7.73 7.89 12.52
CA PHE A 239 6.59 8.79 12.63
C PHE A 239 6.29 9.04 14.10
N GLU A 240 6.42 10.28 14.54
CA GLU A 240 6.10 10.72 15.90
C GLU A 240 4.88 11.64 15.91
N ARG A 241 4.02 11.48 16.90
CA ARG A 241 2.84 12.33 17.10
C ARG A 241 2.47 12.46 18.57
N ASN A 242 1.96 13.62 18.97
CA ASN A 242 1.54 13.85 20.35
C ASN A 242 0.12 13.38 20.66
N ASN A 243 -0.63 12.91 19.66
CA ASN A 243 -2.02 12.43 19.81
C ASN A 243 -2.97 13.40 20.52
N ALA A 244 -2.81 14.72 20.30
CA ALA A 244 -3.74 15.69 20.84
C ALA A 244 -5.17 15.42 20.35
N PRO A 245 -6.21 15.65 21.19
CA PRO A 245 -7.59 15.38 20.82
C PRO A 245 -8.10 16.21 19.63
N ASP A 246 -7.64 17.45 19.51
CA ASP A 246 -7.91 18.29 18.33
C ASP A 246 -6.72 18.23 17.37
N TYR A 247 -6.96 17.85 16.12
CA TYR A 247 -5.92 17.78 15.09
C TYR A 247 -5.20 19.12 14.86
N ARG A 248 -5.83 20.25 15.19
CA ARG A 248 -5.22 21.59 15.10
C ARG A 248 -4.19 21.85 16.17
N ASP A 249 -4.31 21.18 17.31
CA ASP A 249 -3.35 21.25 18.43
C ASP A 249 -2.34 20.12 18.38
N ALA A 250 -2.55 19.17 17.46
CA ALA A 250 -1.65 18.05 17.28
C ALA A 250 -0.33 18.52 16.65
N LEU A 251 0.75 17.89 17.09
CA LEU A 251 2.06 17.98 16.50
C LEU A 251 2.45 16.59 16.00
N ALA A 252 3.07 16.54 14.84
CA ALA A 252 3.66 15.32 14.33
C ALA A 252 4.95 15.64 13.55
N PHE A 253 5.80 14.65 13.50
CA PHE A 253 7.08 14.71 12.83
C PHE A 253 7.35 13.38 12.14
N THR A 254 7.94 13.42 10.97
CA THR A 254 8.45 12.24 10.28
C THR A 254 9.89 12.45 9.88
N LEU A 255 10.68 11.39 9.95
CA LEU A 255 12.02 11.33 9.40
C LEU A 255 12.18 10.05 8.61
N MET A 256 12.70 10.14 7.39
CA MET A 256 12.80 9.02 6.47
C MET A 256 14.21 8.84 5.93
N GLY A 257 14.69 7.62 5.98
CA GLY A 257 15.97 7.21 5.41
C GLY A 257 15.87 6.53 4.06
N PHE A 258 14.76 5.97 3.68
CA PHE A 258 14.56 5.01 2.58
C PHE A 258 15.39 3.74 2.72
N GLY A 259 14.76 2.65 3.11
CA GLY A 259 15.39 1.33 3.20
C GLY A 259 15.89 0.81 1.85
N LYS A 260 16.69 -0.24 1.91
CA LYS A 260 17.37 -0.84 0.76
C LYS A 260 16.43 -1.23 -0.39
N ASP A 261 15.28 -1.79 -0.06
CA ASP A 261 14.37 -2.40 -1.04
C ASP A 261 13.16 -1.50 -1.36
N THR A 262 13.22 -0.21 -1.01
CA THR A 262 12.13 0.73 -1.28
C THR A 262 12.13 1.17 -2.73
N GLY A 263 11.05 0.90 -3.46
CA GLY A 263 10.80 1.40 -4.81
C GLY A 263 10.28 2.84 -4.82
N HIS A 264 10.38 3.51 -5.96
CA HIS A 264 9.90 4.89 -6.17
C HIS A 264 10.46 5.92 -5.19
N ARG A 265 11.71 5.72 -4.77
CA ARG A 265 12.44 6.65 -3.90
C ARG A 265 13.11 7.77 -4.70
N GLN A 266 13.46 8.83 -4.00
CA GLN A 266 14.13 10.01 -4.53
C GLN A 266 15.43 10.26 -3.75
N PRO A 267 16.36 11.14 -4.22
CA PRO A 267 17.65 11.37 -3.57
C PRO A 267 17.53 12.26 -2.33
N ASN A 268 16.65 11.90 -1.42
CA ASN A 268 16.19 12.71 -0.29
C ASN A 268 16.30 12.01 1.05
N GLY A 269 17.30 11.19 1.26
CA GLY A 269 17.58 10.60 2.58
C GLY A 269 17.70 11.65 3.67
N MET A 270 17.33 11.32 4.89
CA MET A 270 17.15 12.24 6.03
C MET A 270 16.06 13.30 5.78
N ASN A 271 15.14 13.02 4.87
CA ASN A 271 14.02 13.90 4.60
C ASN A 271 13.04 13.91 5.78
N MET A 272 12.52 15.07 6.11
CA MET A 272 11.56 15.23 7.20
C MET A 272 10.31 15.98 6.77
N GLU A 273 9.20 15.66 7.39
CA GLU A 273 7.98 16.46 7.33
C GLU A 273 7.55 16.85 8.73
N LEU A 274 7.09 18.08 8.89
CA LEU A 274 6.57 18.62 10.13
C LEU A 274 5.09 18.91 10.01
N TYR A 275 4.34 18.59 11.05
CA TYR A 275 2.91 18.90 11.14
C TYR A 275 2.63 19.70 12.41
N GLY A 276 1.80 20.72 12.25
CA GLY A 276 1.30 21.54 13.37
C GLY A 276 0.20 22.49 12.89
N ARG A 277 -0.61 22.98 13.82
CA ARG A 277 -1.70 23.91 13.52
C ARG A 277 -2.69 23.40 12.46
N GLY A 278 -2.86 22.09 12.34
CA GLY A 278 -3.77 21.48 11.38
C GLY A 278 -3.20 21.27 9.97
N HIS A 279 -1.93 21.59 9.73
CA HIS A 279 -1.29 21.57 8.42
C HIS A 279 0.07 20.85 8.46
N VAL A 280 0.49 20.29 7.33
CA VAL A 280 1.87 19.90 7.12
C VAL A 280 2.65 21.19 6.82
N LEU A 281 3.55 21.56 7.73
CA LEU A 281 4.29 22.84 7.70
C LEU A 281 5.53 22.78 6.82
N ALA A 282 6.14 21.60 6.74
CA ALA A 282 7.28 21.33 5.89
C ALA A 282 6.96 20.10 5.03
N PRO A 283 6.15 20.28 3.96
CA PRO A 283 5.76 19.17 3.11
C PRO A 283 6.91 18.72 2.19
N ASP A 284 7.02 17.41 1.96
CA ASP A 284 7.76 16.90 0.82
C ASP A 284 7.00 17.20 -0.48
N GLN A 285 7.69 17.58 -1.53
CA GLN A 285 7.04 17.95 -2.80
C GLN A 285 6.58 16.74 -3.62
N GLY A 286 7.12 15.55 -3.33
CA GLY A 286 6.82 14.34 -4.09
C GLY A 286 7.14 14.48 -5.58
N ILE A 287 6.21 14.00 -6.41
CA ILE A 287 6.27 14.24 -7.85
C ILE A 287 5.33 15.36 -8.26
N GLY A 288 5.13 15.97 -9.17
CA GLY A 288 4.12 16.95 -9.60
C GLY A 288 2.89 16.26 -10.20
N GLN A 289 2.38 16.83 -11.28
CA GLN A 289 1.26 16.25 -12.00
C GLN A 289 1.64 14.97 -12.74
N ASP A 290 2.86 14.90 -13.22
CA ASP A 290 3.40 13.75 -13.97
C ASP A 290 4.93 13.73 -13.92
N TYR A 291 5.51 12.60 -14.36
CA TYR A 291 6.97 12.40 -14.43
C TYR A 291 7.66 13.25 -15.49
N TRP A 292 6.95 13.77 -16.47
CA TRP A 292 7.51 14.42 -17.66
C TRP A 292 7.50 15.94 -17.56
N SER A 293 6.81 16.50 -16.58
CA SER A 293 6.78 17.95 -16.38
C SER A 293 8.15 18.48 -15.99
N ARG A 294 8.50 19.64 -16.52
CA ARG A 294 9.75 20.32 -16.22
C ARG A 294 9.94 20.56 -14.72
N ASP A 295 8.88 20.97 -14.07
CA ASP A 295 8.81 21.20 -12.63
C ASP A 295 9.18 19.94 -11.82
N THR A 296 8.70 18.75 -12.24
CA THR A 296 9.08 17.49 -11.65
C THR A 296 10.56 17.20 -11.83
N HIS A 297 11.09 17.27 -13.05
CA HIS A 297 12.48 16.92 -13.35
C HIS A 297 13.50 17.88 -12.79
N GLU A 298 13.24 19.20 -12.85
CA GLU A 298 14.22 20.22 -12.46
C GLU A 298 14.20 20.51 -10.96
N TYR A 299 13.08 20.25 -10.28
CA TYR A 299 12.92 20.64 -8.87
C TYR A 299 12.43 19.52 -7.97
N LYS A 300 11.21 19.00 -8.19
CA LYS A 300 10.50 18.20 -7.18
C LYS A 300 11.18 16.88 -6.82
N ILE A 301 11.71 16.16 -7.81
CA ILE A 301 12.42 14.89 -7.58
C ILE A 301 13.89 15.07 -7.21
N ASN A 302 14.38 16.32 -7.20
CA ASN A 302 15.75 16.62 -6.83
C ASN A 302 15.85 17.09 -5.36
N VAL A 303 17.05 17.05 -4.83
CA VAL A 303 17.31 17.40 -3.42
C VAL A 303 16.74 18.76 -3.00
N ALA A 304 16.65 19.71 -3.91
CA ALA A 304 16.09 21.05 -3.65
C ALA A 304 14.58 21.03 -3.33
N GLY A 305 13.85 20.01 -3.76
CA GLY A 305 12.42 19.82 -3.46
C GLY A 305 12.13 19.16 -2.12
N HIS A 306 13.16 18.84 -1.33
CA HIS A 306 13.03 18.04 -0.12
C HIS A 306 13.55 18.78 1.12
N ASN A 307 12.98 18.43 2.27
CA ASN A 307 13.41 18.95 3.58
C ASN A 307 14.55 18.09 4.14
N THR A 308 15.71 18.11 3.50
CA THR A 308 16.86 17.27 3.83
C THR A 308 18.13 18.06 3.97
N VAL A 309 19.16 17.45 4.52
CA VAL A 309 20.52 18.00 4.55
C VAL A 309 21.24 17.62 3.26
N SER A 310 21.70 18.62 2.53
CA SER A 310 22.36 18.46 1.24
C SER A 310 23.79 19.00 1.28
N PRO A 311 24.80 18.17 1.59
CA PRO A 311 26.19 18.59 1.55
C PRO A 311 26.61 19.00 0.12
N ASN A 312 27.14 20.21 0.00
CA ASN A 312 27.58 20.76 -1.29
C ASN A 312 26.48 20.74 -2.40
N GLY A 313 25.20 20.81 -2.00
CA GLY A 313 24.08 20.82 -2.95
C GLY A 313 23.84 19.48 -3.67
N LYS A 314 24.41 18.37 -3.19
CA LYS A 314 24.26 17.04 -3.77
C LYS A 314 23.22 16.23 -3.00
N GLY A 315 22.34 15.55 -3.74
CA GLY A 315 21.42 14.58 -3.18
C GLY A 315 22.10 13.26 -2.83
N ALA A 316 21.38 12.39 -2.14
CA ALA A 316 21.79 11.03 -1.87
C ALA A 316 21.83 10.18 -3.17
N ASP A 317 22.66 9.14 -3.18
CA ASP A 317 22.64 8.17 -4.26
C ASP A 317 21.42 7.25 -4.12
N ASN A 318 20.51 7.28 -5.10
CA ASN A 318 19.32 6.46 -5.12
C ASN A 318 19.59 4.94 -5.19
N ASN A 319 20.79 4.54 -5.56
CA ASN A 319 21.16 3.13 -5.65
C ASN A 319 21.68 2.59 -4.32
N MET A 320 21.90 3.44 -3.35
CA MET A 320 22.48 3.07 -2.06
C MET A 320 21.44 3.09 -0.94
N PRO A 321 21.49 2.17 0.01
CA PRO A 321 20.61 2.19 1.17
C PRO A 321 20.80 3.48 1.97
N GLN A 322 19.69 4.05 2.40
CA GLN A 322 19.65 5.23 3.24
C GLN A 322 18.91 4.84 4.52
N ASN A 323 19.64 4.28 5.47
CA ASN A 323 19.05 3.71 6.66
C ASN A 323 18.97 4.72 7.80
N LEU A 324 17.89 4.62 8.56
CA LEU A 324 17.69 5.29 9.82
C LEU A 324 17.89 4.28 10.94
N GLU A 325 18.76 4.59 11.87
CA GLU A 325 18.98 3.80 13.07
C GLU A 325 18.24 4.46 14.24
N ILE A 326 17.42 3.70 14.93
CA ILE A 326 16.78 4.17 16.16
C ILE A 326 17.69 3.83 17.32
N LEU A 327 18.24 4.85 17.97
CA LEU A 327 19.08 4.67 19.15
C LEU A 327 18.24 4.53 20.41
N CYS A 328 17.15 5.28 20.47
CA CYS A 328 16.26 5.33 21.61
C CYS A 328 14.87 5.80 21.15
N ALA A 329 13.81 5.19 21.63
CA ALA A 329 12.43 5.61 21.36
C ALA A 329 11.54 5.44 22.60
N GLU A 330 10.72 6.45 22.88
CA GLU A 330 9.71 6.43 23.91
C GLU A 330 8.30 6.83 23.35
N PRO A 331 7.31 5.98 23.43
CA PRO A 331 7.38 4.59 23.94
C PRO A 331 8.19 3.70 23.01
N THR A 332 8.79 2.66 23.59
CA THR A 332 9.60 1.69 22.86
C THR A 332 8.83 1.09 21.66
N VAL A 333 9.43 1.15 20.47
CA VAL A 333 8.94 0.44 19.29
C VAL A 333 9.59 -0.94 19.20
N LYS A 334 8.84 -1.94 18.70
CA LYS A 334 9.28 -3.35 18.71
C LYS A 334 10.62 -3.59 18.01
N ASP A 335 10.92 -2.82 16.98
CA ASP A 335 12.13 -2.95 16.16
C ASP A 335 13.15 -1.84 16.45
N GLY A 336 12.93 -1.04 17.48
CA GLY A 336 13.78 0.07 17.91
C GLY A 336 14.44 -0.18 19.26
N GLY A 337 15.50 0.57 19.54
CA GLY A 337 16.13 0.58 20.84
C GLY A 337 15.21 1.14 21.93
N SER A 338 15.35 0.66 23.15
CA SER A 338 14.76 1.30 24.31
C SER A 338 15.73 2.30 24.89
N CYS A 339 15.22 3.41 25.42
CA CYS A 339 16.04 4.34 26.21
C CYS A 339 16.46 3.66 27.51
N ASP A 340 17.74 3.67 27.83
CA ASP A 340 18.17 3.33 29.17
C ASP A 340 17.73 4.44 30.12
N GLY A 341 17.43 4.11 31.35
CA GLY A 341 16.83 5.02 32.35
C GLY A 341 17.64 6.29 32.71
N ASN A 342 18.74 6.56 32.00
CA ASN A 342 19.60 7.73 32.17
C ASN A 342 19.56 8.71 30.98
N GLN A 343 18.80 8.38 29.91
CA GLN A 343 18.65 9.25 28.76
C GLN A 343 17.35 10.05 28.82
N SER A 344 17.30 11.19 28.14
CA SER A 344 16.13 12.03 28.12
C SER A 344 14.86 11.26 27.65
N GLU A 345 13.70 11.63 28.13
CA GLU A 345 12.43 11.06 27.74
C GLU A 345 12.10 11.25 26.23
N SER A 346 12.98 11.87 25.48
CA SER A 346 12.84 12.12 24.04
C SER A 346 13.51 11.02 23.22
N PRO A 347 12.87 10.58 22.14
CA PRO A 347 13.48 9.62 21.23
C PRO A 347 14.72 10.21 20.54
N VAL A 348 15.72 9.39 20.32
CA VAL A 348 16.96 9.75 19.63
C VAL A 348 17.11 8.91 18.37
N TYR A 349 17.29 9.59 17.25
CA TYR A 349 17.41 8.97 15.94
C TYR A 349 18.75 9.31 15.29
N ARG A 350 19.29 8.34 14.58
CA ARG A 350 20.48 8.52 13.75
C ARG A 350 20.20 8.08 12.33
N SER A 351 20.62 8.88 11.36
CA SER A 351 20.56 8.52 9.94
C SER A 351 21.94 8.66 9.29
N SER A 352 22.23 7.79 8.33
CA SER A 352 23.44 7.82 7.53
C SER A 352 23.16 7.58 6.07
N GLN A 353 23.92 8.22 5.20
CA GLN A 353 23.88 8.03 3.75
C GLN A 353 25.24 7.52 3.27
N SER A 354 25.21 6.59 2.34
CA SER A 354 26.38 5.79 2.01
C SER A 354 27.44 6.47 1.14
N PHE A 355 27.12 7.52 0.38
CA PHE A 355 28.13 8.22 -0.43
C PHE A 355 28.67 9.50 0.21
N LEU A 356 27.94 10.05 1.15
CA LEU A 356 28.35 11.16 2.01
C LEU A 356 27.93 10.79 3.42
N TYR A 357 28.91 10.70 4.30
CA TYR A 357 28.63 10.44 5.69
C TYR A 357 27.88 11.64 6.28
N GLN A 358 26.60 11.48 6.50
CA GLN A 358 25.77 12.42 7.25
C GLN A 358 25.35 11.75 8.54
N ARG A 359 25.55 12.43 9.64
CA ARG A 359 25.14 11.96 10.96
C ARG A 359 24.28 13.05 11.59
N ALA A 360 23.04 12.72 11.91
CA ALA A 360 22.18 13.54 12.73
C ALA A 360 21.91 12.81 14.04
N GLU A 361 22.14 13.50 15.14
CA GLU A 361 21.76 13.06 16.49
C GLU A 361 20.87 14.14 17.08
N SER A 362 19.70 13.76 17.58
CA SER A 362 18.80 14.67 18.31
C SER A 362 18.75 14.33 19.76
#